data_03d98bfcee154a509a4ec972e566cf71
#
_entry.id   03d98bfcee154a509a4ec972e566cf71
#
_cell.length_a   1.000
_cell.length_b   1.000
_cell.length_c   1.000
_cell.angle_alpha   90.00
_cell.angle_beta   90.00
_cell.angle_gamma   90.00
#
_symmetry.space_group_name_H-M   'P 1'
#
loop_
_entity.id
_entity.type
_entity.pdbx_description
1 polymer ?
#
loop_
_entity_poly.entity_id
_entity_poly.type
_entity_poly.pdbx_seq_one_letter_code
_entity_poly.pdbx_strand_id
1 'polypeptide(L)'
;MSGNELGEFLLARRSRISPTDVGLPLSRGRRVSGLRREEVAVLAGVSADYYTRLEQGRERHPSGQVVDALARALQLDSDACWHAYRLAGLVPGHEHSFPDEEHVAAELLRLMDAFPAAVAYVVNRRLDVLASNALADALLSPLADPRRMARSLFSDPAARELFADWHTVARDTVATLRLAQGHDRNDPRLRALIDGLLAESEEFAKLWSRQDVSRLGSKTKTFHHPQAGRLTLTYQTFEVQNAPSQHLLVGTAEPASPDARCLASLDAHHAADDRSGPDGRR
;
A
#
# COMPACT_ATOMS: atom_id res chain seq x y z
N MET A 1 -30.55 -11.95 -13.12
CA MET A 1 -31.12 -10.60 -12.85
C MET A 1 -29.94 -9.70 -12.48
N SER A 2 -29.32 -9.07 -13.46
CA SER A 2 -28.19 -8.14 -13.22
C SER A 2 -28.81 -6.80 -12.82
N GLY A 3 -28.82 -6.52 -11.52
CA GLY A 3 -29.42 -5.33 -10.94
C GLY A 3 -28.72 -4.04 -11.39
N ASN A 4 -29.43 -2.94 -11.32
CA ASN A 4 -28.91 -1.58 -11.49
C ASN A 4 -28.22 -1.09 -10.19
N GLU A 5 -27.33 -1.92 -9.64
CA GLU A 5 -26.74 -1.68 -8.30
C GLU A 5 -25.98 -0.35 -8.21
N LEU A 6 -25.21 0.01 -9.24
CA LEU A 6 -24.53 1.31 -9.29
C LEU A 6 -25.52 2.46 -9.31
N GLY A 7 -26.56 2.38 -10.15
CA GLY A 7 -27.57 3.44 -10.26
C GLY A 7 -28.36 3.62 -8.97
N GLU A 8 -28.74 2.52 -8.32
CA GLU A 8 -29.43 2.52 -7.02
C GLU A 8 -28.54 3.15 -5.92
N PHE A 9 -27.25 2.80 -5.91
CA PHE A 9 -26.28 3.38 -4.99
C PHE A 9 -26.13 4.89 -5.20
N LEU A 10 -25.94 5.33 -6.45
CA LEU A 10 -25.82 6.76 -6.78
C LEU A 10 -27.07 7.53 -6.39
N LEU A 11 -28.25 7.00 -6.68
CA LEU A 11 -29.55 7.57 -6.28
C LEU A 11 -29.65 7.72 -4.76
N ALA A 12 -29.28 6.67 -4.00
CA ALA A 12 -29.33 6.68 -2.55
C ALA A 12 -28.39 7.73 -1.96
N ARG A 13 -27.16 7.87 -2.49
CA ARG A 13 -26.19 8.87 -2.03
C ARG A 13 -26.65 10.29 -2.37
N ARG A 14 -27.10 10.53 -3.61
CA ARG A 14 -27.62 11.84 -4.04
C ARG A 14 -28.79 12.32 -3.19
N SER A 15 -29.68 11.43 -2.80
CA SER A 15 -30.87 11.78 -2.00
C SER A 15 -30.55 12.22 -0.57
N ARG A 16 -29.36 11.90 -0.04
CA ARG A 16 -28.93 12.20 1.33
C ARG A 16 -28.19 13.53 1.45
N ILE A 17 -27.67 14.08 0.36
CA ILE A 17 -26.85 15.28 0.37
C ILE A 17 -27.74 16.51 0.14
N SER A 18 -27.70 17.44 1.09
CA SER A 18 -28.37 18.73 0.91
C SER A 18 -27.60 19.61 -0.09
N PRO A 19 -28.25 20.43 -0.93
CA PRO A 19 -27.56 21.41 -1.76
C PRO A 19 -26.57 22.29 -1.00
N THR A 20 -26.90 22.66 0.23
CA THR A 20 -26.05 23.47 1.10
C THR A 20 -24.74 22.78 1.45
N ASP A 21 -24.73 21.45 1.54
CA ASP A 21 -23.52 20.66 1.87
C ASP A 21 -22.46 20.75 0.77
N VAL A 22 -22.91 21.04 -0.47
CA VAL A 22 -22.05 21.17 -1.66
C VAL A 22 -22.00 22.63 -2.18
N GLY A 23 -22.38 23.61 -1.35
CA GLY A 23 -22.29 25.02 -1.67
C GLY A 23 -23.34 25.54 -2.67
N LEU A 24 -24.41 24.79 -2.90
CA LEU A 24 -25.49 25.20 -3.79
C LEU A 24 -26.62 25.90 -3.01
N PRO A 25 -27.25 26.96 -3.55
CA PRO A 25 -28.33 27.63 -2.89
C PRO A 25 -29.63 26.80 -2.85
N LEU A 26 -30.38 26.91 -1.77
CA LEU A 26 -31.70 26.30 -1.66
C LEU A 26 -32.72 27.06 -2.53
N SER A 27 -33.21 26.43 -3.59
CA SER A 27 -34.25 27.02 -4.44
C SER A 27 -35.64 26.92 -3.79
N ARG A 28 -36.43 28.01 -3.79
CA ARG A 28 -37.83 27.98 -3.36
C ARG A 28 -38.65 27.05 -4.26
N GLY A 29 -39.51 26.20 -3.67
CA GLY A 29 -40.35 25.25 -4.43
C GLY A 29 -39.68 23.91 -4.77
N ARG A 30 -38.61 23.54 -4.08
CA ARG A 30 -37.92 22.26 -4.26
C ARG A 30 -38.81 21.07 -3.82
N ARG A 31 -38.99 20.08 -4.72
CA ARG A 31 -39.80 18.87 -4.46
C ARG A 31 -38.98 17.71 -3.87
N VAL A 32 -37.65 17.81 -3.83
CA VAL A 32 -36.74 16.79 -3.32
C VAL A 32 -35.81 17.42 -2.27
N SER A 33 -35.55 16.73 -1.18
CA SER A 33 -34.65 17.19 -0.12
C SER A 33 -33.18 17.09 -0.52
N GLY A 34 -32.79 16.05 -1.27
CA GLY A 34 -31.44 15.83 -1.74
C GLY A 34 -31.08 16.60 -3.03
N LEU A 35 -29.91 16.37 -3.57
CA LEU A 35 -29.47 16.96 -4.83
C LEU A 35 -30.35 16.53 -6.00
N ARG A 36 -30.55 17.42 -6.99
CA ARG A 36 -31.16 17.06 -8.27
C ARG A 36 -30.13 16.41 -9.19
N ARG A 37 -30.56 15.67 -10.22
CA ARG A 37 -29.66 15.04 -11.19
C ARG A 37 -28.79 16.06 -11.91
N GLU A 38 -29.40 17.19 -12.29
CA GLU A 38 -28.70 18.30 -12.95
C GLU A 38 -27.61 18.89 -12.05
N GLU A 39 -27.89 18.98 -10.74
CA GLU A 39 -26.91 19.48 -9.76
C GLU A 39 -25.70 18.57 -9.63
N VAL A 40 -25.94 17.25 -9.51
CA VAL A 40 -24.83 16.27 -9.48
C VAL A 40 -24.05 16.29 -10.79
N ALA A 41 -24.73 16.38 -11.93
CA ALA A 41 -24.09 16.41 -13.24
C ALA A 41 -23.15 17.62 -13.37
N VAL A 42 -23.59 18.80 -12.92
CA VAL A 42 -22.75 20.03 -12.90
C VAL A 42 -21.56 19.86 -11.97
N LEU A 43 -21.76 19.36 -10.75
CA LEU A 43 -20.68 19.15 -9.77
C LEU A 43 -19.65 18.11 -10.24
N ALA A 44 -20.10 17.07 -10.95
CA ALA A 44 -19.25 16.02 -11.49
C ALA A 44 -18.65 16.35 -12.87
N GLY A 45 -19.04 17.45 -13.50
CA GLY A 45 -18.57 17.80 -14.84
C GLY A 45 -19.04 16.84 -15.94
N VAL A 46 -20.21 16.19 -15.78
CA VAL A 46 -20.82 15.30 -16.77
C VAL A 46 -22.14 15.87 -17.29
N SER A 47 -22.67 15.32 -18.38
CA SER A 47 -23.99 15.74 -18.84
C SER A 47 -25.11 15.18 -17.95
N ALA A 48 -26.20 15.94 -17.79
CA ALA A 48 -27.37 15.49 -17.01
C ALA A 48 -28.02 14.23 -17.60
N ASP A 49 -27.98 14.06 -18.92
CA ASP A 49 -28.43 12.86 -19.61
C ASP A 49 -27.56 11.65 -19.29
N TYR A 50 -26.24 11.83 -19.30
CA TYR A 50 -25.30 10.75 -18.95
C TYR A 50 -25.50 10.29 -17.49
N TYR A 51 -25.58 11.24 -16.53
CA TYR A 51 -25.87 10.89 -15.15
C TYR A 51 -27.22 10.20 -14.97
N THR A 52 -28.25 10.66 -15.72
CA THR A 52 -29.56 10.00 -15.70
C THR A 52 -29.49 8.55 -16.20
N ARG A 53 -28.73 8.30 -17.26
CA ARG A 53 -28.52 6.92 -17.77
C ARG A 53 -27.79 6.03 -16.76
N LEU A 54 -26.81 6.58 -16.04
CA LEU A 54 -26.14 5.86 -14.95
C LEU A 54 -27.14 5.48 -13.84
N GLU A 55 -27.92 6.42 -13.32
CA GLU A 55 -28.93 6.10 -12.30
C GLU A 55 -30.00 5.09 -12.78
N GLN A 56 -30.33 5.10 -14.05
CA GLN A 56 -31.29 4.17 -14.64
C GLN A 56 -30.70 2.83 -15.04
N GLY A 57 -29.38 2.63 -14.87
CA GLY A 57 -28.69 1.41 -15.29
C GLY A 57 -28.60 1.17 -16.80
N ARG A 58 -28.87 2.22 -17.59
CA ARG A 58 -28.69 2.21 -19.05
C ARG A 58 -27.23 2.40 -19.46
N GLU A 59 -26.45 3.07 -18.62
CA GLU A 59 -25.02 3.11 -18.66
C GLU A 59 -24.48 2.35 -17.43
N ARG A 60 -23.58 1.37 -17.64
CA ARG A 60 -23.12 0.49 -16.56
C ARG A 60 -21.62 0.50 -16.34
N HIS A 61 -20.87 1.03 -17.30
CA HIS A 61 -19.40 1.01 -17.30
C HIS A 61 -18.83 2.42 -17.43
N PRO A 62 -19.03 3.30 -16.43
CA PRO A 62 -18.38 4.59 -16.41
C PRO A 62 -16.87 4.41 -16.33
N SER A 63 -16.09 5.38 -16.84
CA SER A 63 -14.64 5.39 -16.64
C SER A 63 -14.29 5.69 -15.19
N GLY A 64 -13.07 5.35 -14.75
CA GLY A 64 -12.58 5.67 -13.41
C GLY A 64 -12.65 7.17 -13.11
N GLN A 65 -12.29 8.03 -14.09
CA GLN A 65 -12.40 9.49 -13.97
C GLN A 65 -13.84 9.97 -13.70
N VAL A 66 -14.82 9.32 -14.29
CA VAL A 66 -16.24 9.63 -14.02
C VAL A 66 -16.62 9.18 -12.60
N VAL A 67 -16.19 8.00 -12.16
CA VAL A 67 -16.44 7.52 -10.80
C VAL A 67 -15.81 8.46 -9.77
N ASP A 68 -14.59 8.93 -9.99
CA ASP A 68 -13.91 9.90 -9.13
C ASP A 68 -14.65 11.25 -9.07
N ALA A 69 -15.09 11.73 -10.23
CA ALA A 69 -15.85 12.98 -10.30
C ALA A 69 -17.19 12.88 -9.54
N LEU A 70 -17.89 11.74 -9.68
CA LEU A 70 -19.10 11.46 -8.93
C LEU A 70 -18.86 11.28 -7.45
N ALA A 71 -17.74 10.63 -7.05
CA ALA A 71 -17.35 10.47 -5.66
C ALA A 71 -17.13 11.83 -4.97
N ARG A 72 -16.45 12.77 -5.64
CA ARG A 72 -16.28 14.14 -5.13
C ARG A 72 -17.63 14.89 -5.07
N ALA A 73 -18.44 14.82 -6.13
CA ALA A 73 -19.73 15.50 -6.20
C ALA A 73 -20.71 15.00 -5.13
N LEU A 74 -20.65 13.72 -4.80
CA LEU A 74 -21.50 13.06 -3.81
C LEU A 74 -20.83 12.91 -2.44
N GLN A 75 -19.66 13.54 -2.21
CA GLN A 75 -18.91 13.51 -0.95
C GLN A 75 -18.78 12.10 -0.39
N LEU A 76 -18.46 11.13 -1.26
CA LEU A 76 -18.28 9.75 -0.82
C LEU A 76 -17.01 9.62 0.03
N ASP A 77 -17.16 8.95 1.17
CA ASP A 77 -16.00 8.50 1.94
C ASP A 77 -15.23 7.39 1.19
N SER A 78 -14.08 6.98 1.72
CA SER A 78 -13.23 5.97 1.09
C SER A 78 -13.97 4.67 0.81
N ASP A 79 -14.78 4.18 1.76
CA ASP A 79 -15.50 2.91 1.63
C ASP A 79 -16.60 2.99 0.57
N ALA A 80 -17.34 4.10 0.56
CA ALA A 80 -18.37 4.36 -0.44
C ALA A 80 -17.78 4.56 -1.85
N CYS A 81 -16.60 5.19 -1.96
CA CYS A 81 -15.86 5.31 -3.21
C CYS A 81 -15.41 3.94 -3.72
N TRP A 82 -14.81 3.11 -2.87
CA TRP A 82 -14.47 1.73 -3.18
C TRP A 82 -15.66 0.92 -3.66
N HIS A 83 -16.78 1.08 -2.99
CA HIS A 83 -18.02 0.40 -3.36
C HIS A 83 -18.52 0.86 -4.74
N ALA A 84 -18.47 2.17 -5.04
CA ALA A 84 -18.82 2.71 -6.37
C ALA A 84 -17.94 2.12 -7.48
N TYR A 85 -16.61 2.02 -7.27
CA TYR A 85 -15.70 1.39 -8.20
C TYR A 85 -16.02 -0.07 -8.47
N ARG A 86 -16.31 -0.84 -7.41
CA ARG A 86 -16.71 -2.24 -7.55
C ARG A 86 -18.00 -2.41 -8.34
N LEU A 87 -19.01 -1.57 -8.07
CA LEU A 87 -20.29 -1.59 -8.77
C LEU A 87 -20.15 -1.18 -10.25
N ALA A 88 -19.18 -0.32 -10.56
CA ALA A 88 -18.83 0.05 -11.93
C ALA A 88 -18.04 -1.03 -12.68
N GLY A 89 -17.69 -2.15 -12.02
CA GLY A 89 -16.84 -3.19 -12.58
C GLY A 89 -15.37 -2.77 -12.76
N LEU A 90 -14.97 -1.69 -12.09
CA LEU A 90 -13.61 -1.16 -12.10
C LEU A 90 -12.86 -1.67 -10.87
N VAL A 91 -11.58 -1.98 -11.04
CA VAL A 91 -10.66 -2.06 -9.91
C VAL A 91 -10.32 -0.63 -9.55
N PRO A 92 -10.54 -0.17 -8.31
CA PRO A 92 -10.15 1.18 -7.94
C PRO A 92 -8.68 1.39 -8.26
N GLY A 93 -8.38 2.28 -9.20
CA GLY A 93 -7.04 2.82 -9.34
C GLY A 93 -6.78 3.65 -8.08
N HIS A 94 -5.63 3.50 -7.49
CA HIS A 94 -5.24 4.23 -6.28
C HIS A 94 -4.89 5.69 -6.62
N GLU A 95 -5.74 6.37 -7.40
CA GLU A 95 -5.56 7.78 -7.79
C GLU A 95 -5.99 8.78 -6.70
N HIS A 96 -6.41 8.30 -5.54
CA HIS A 96 -6.45 9.15 -4.38
C HIS A 96 -5.03 9.25 -3.84
N SER A 97 -4.31 10.30 -4.22
CA SER A 97 -3.16 10.82 -3.47
C SER A 97 -3.61 11.00 -2.04
N PHE A 98 -3.38 10.00 -1.20
CA PHE A 98 -3.41 10.22 0.23
C PHE A 98 -2.23 11.14 0.54
N PRO A 99 -2.45 12.31 1.20
CA PRO A 99 -1.43 13.35 1.32
C PRO A 99 -0.16 12.93 2.07
N ASP A 100 -0.13 11.73 2.64
CA ASP A 100 1.00 11.28 3.45
C ASP A 100 1.22 9.76 3.35
N GLU A 101 1.64 9.29 2.17
CA GLU A 101 1.99 7.88 1.94
C GLU A 101 3.14 7.37 2.83
N GLU A 102 3.84 8.26 3.51
CA GLU A 102 5.01 7.97 4.33
C GLU A 102 4.71 7.97 5.83
N HIS A 103 3.52 8.43 6.25
CA HIS A 103 3.12 8.41 7.66
C HIS A 103 2.47 7.07 8.04
N VAL A 104 3.04 6.40 9.04
CA VAL A 104 2.47 5.18 9.62
C VAL A 104 1.62 5.54 10.84
N ALA A 105 0.38 5.06 10.88
CA ALA A 105 -0.53 5.34 11.98
C ALA A 105 0.02 4.85 13.33
N ALA A 106 -0.14 5.66 14.38
CA ALA A 106 0.37 5.35 15.72
C ALA A 106 -0.19 4.03 16.29
N GLU A 107 -1.42 3.67 15.91
CA GLU A 107 -2.06 2.40 16.26
C GLU A 107 -1.32 1.21 15.65
N LEU A 108 -0.86 1.35 14.41
CA LEU A 108 -0.11 0.31 13.71
C LEU A 108 1.29 0.14 14.32
N LEU A 109 1.95 1.24 14.71
CA LEU A 109 3.23 1.18 15.42
C LEU A 109 3.09 0.42 16.74
N ARG A 110 2.08 0.75 17.56
CA ARG A 110 1.81 0.02 18.82
C ARG A 110 1.49 -1.46 18.58
N LEU A 111 0.80 -1.79 17.48
CA LEU A 111 0.53 -3.18 17.12
C LEU A 111 1.83 -3.92 16.79
N MET A 112 2.76 -3.30 16.06
CA MET A 112 4.05 -3.90 15.72
C MET A 112 4.90 -4.18 16.95
N ASP A 113 4.89 -3.29 17.94
CA ASP A 113 5.57 -3.48 19.22
C ASP A 113 4.97 -4.63 20.05
N ALA A 114 3.71 -4.99 19.81
CA ALA A 114 3.04 -6.12 20.45
C ALA A 114 3.44 -7.50 19.85
N PHE A 115 4.34 -7.56 18.88
CA PHE A 115 4.88 -8.79 18.29
C PHE A 115 6.28 -9.12 18.86
N PRO A 116 6.40 -9.66 20.07
CA PRO A 116 7.71 -9.85 20.72
C PRO A 116 8.55 -10.97 20.09
N ALA A 117 7.95 -11.84 19.29
CA ALA A 117 8.61 -12.97 18.66
C ALA A 117 8.45 -12.99 17.13
N ALA A 118 8.18 -11.84 16.54
CA ALA A 118 8.05 -11.70 15.09
C ALA A 118 8.73 -10.43 14.58
N VAL A 119 9.37 -10.55 13.44
CA VAL A 119 9.87 -9.40 12.67
C VAL A 119 8.68 -8.69 12.03
N ALA A 120 8.50 -7.39 12.28
CA ALA A 120 7.42 -6.62 11.70
C ALA A 120 7.93 -5.31 11.10
N TYR A 121 7.54 -5.02 9.86
CA TYR A 121 7.84 -3.74 9.22
C TYR A 121 6.75 -3.34 8.21
N VAL A 122 6.54 -2.04 8.09
CA VAL A 122 5.62 -1.44 7.13
C VAL A 122 6.42 -0.93 5.94
N VAL A 123 6.01 -1.31 4.74
CA VAL A 123 6.62 -0.82 3.50
C VAL A 123 5.60 -0.06 2.65
N ASN A 124 6.10 0.90 1.87
CA ASN A 124 5.33 1.55 0.81
C ASN A 124 5.44 0.77 -0.53
N ARG A 125 4.84 1.29 -1.60
CA ARG A 125 4.88 0.68 -2.94
C ARG A 125 6.28 0.62 -3.56
N ARG A 126 7.21 1.47 -3.11
CA ARG A 126 8.61 1.45 -3.53
C ARG A 126 9.45 0.45 -2.74
N LEU A 127 8.81 -0.26 -1.79
CA LEU A 127 9.44 -1.15 -0.82
C LEU A 127 10.42 -0.41 0.13
N ASP A 128 10.21 0.91 0.33
CA ASP A 128 10.87 1.62 1.41
C ASP A 128 10.23 1.21 2.74
N VAL A 129 11.04 0.92 3.75
CA VAL A 129 10.60 0.62 5.11
C VAL A 129 10.24 1.93 5.82
N LEU A 130 8.96 2.11 6.08
CA LEU A 130 8.41 3.31 6.74
C LEU A 130 8.49 3.20 8.26
N ALA A 131 8.32 1.99 8.79
CA ALA A 131 8.44 1.67 10.20
C ALA A 131 8.83 0.20 10.37
N SER A 132 9.51 -0.11 11.47
CA SER A 132 9.97 -1.44 11.85
C SER A 132 9.90 -1.61 13.36
N ASN A 133 9.75 -2.84 13.84
CA ASN A 133 9.97 -3.15 15.26
C ASN A 133 11.45 -3.50 15.52
N ALA A 134 11.83 -3.57 16.78
CA ALA A 134 13.23 -3.82 17.18
C ALA A 134 13.83 -5.09 16.54
N LEU A 135 13.05 -6.19 16.43
CA LEU A 135 13.49 -7.40 15.77
C LEU A 135 13.73 -7.22 14.26
N ALA A 136 12.94 -6.39 13.60
CA ALA A 136 13.17 -6.08 12.20
C ALA A 136 14.41 -5.23 12.00
N ASP A 137 14.65 -4.25 12.88
CA ASP A 137 15.86 -3.43 12.86
C ASP A 137 17.09 -4.30 13.10
N ALA A 138 17.04 -5.21 14.08
CA ALA A 138 18.10 -6.15 14.34
C ALA A 138 18.38 -7.08 13.15
N LEU A 139 17.34 -7.66 12.53
CA LEU A 139 17.48 -8.54 11.37
C LEU A 139 18.08 -7.84 10.15
N LEU A 140 17.74 -6.59 9.94
CA LEU A 140 18.19 -5.81 8.78
C LEU A 140 19.45 -4.99 9.06
N SER A 141 19.99 -5.04 10.28
CA SER A 141 21.18 -4.27 10.71
C SER A 141 22.43 -4.51 9.86
N PRO A 142 22.65 -5.67 9.17
CA PRO A 142 23.78 -5.80 8.27
C PRO A 142 23.73 -4.92 7.04
N LEU A 143 22.57 -4.39 6.65
CA LEU A 143 22.41 -3.53 5.47
C LEU A 143 22.80 -2.09 5.79
N ALA A 144 23.49 -1.43 4.87
CA ALA A 144 23.90 -0.04 5.02
C ALA A 144 22.71 0.93 5.08
N ASP A 145 21.63 0.66 4.32
CA ASP A 145 20.39 1.45 4.34
C ASP A 145 19.18 0.51 4.33
N PRO A 146 18.77 -0.04 5.49
CA PRO A 146 17.64 -0.97 5.58
C PRO A 146 16.30 -0.30 5.24
N ARG A 147 16.22 1.04 5.30
CA ARG A 147 15.00 1.78 4.96
C ARG A 147 14.71 1.78 3.46
N ARG A 148 15.73 1.73 2.61
CA ARG A 148 15.59 1.67 1.15
C ARG A 148 15.80 0.25 0.61
N MET A 149 14.97 -0.67 1.07
CA MET A 149 15.14 -2.11 0.86
C MET A 149 15.34 -2.49 -0.62
N ALA A 150 14.55 -1.93 -1.54
CA ALA A 150 14.68 -2.24 -2.95
C ALA A 150 16.06 -1.80 -3.51
N ARG A 151 16.55 -0.64 -3.08
CA ARG A 151 17.87 -0.15 -3.52
C ARG A 151 19.00 -0.98 -2.89
N SER A 152 18.94 -1.18 -1.57
CA SER A 152 19.95 -1.95 -0.83
C SER A 152 20.11 -3.36 -1.37
N LEU A 153 19.01 -4.00 -1.76
CA LEU A 153 19.05 -5.35 -2.34
C LEU A 153 19.95 -5.46 -3.58
N PHE A 154 20.04 -4.41 -4.40
CA PHE A 154 20.81 -4.43 -5.65
C PHE A 154 22.15 -3.70 -5.57
N SER A 155 22.32 -2.75 -4.63
CA SER A 155 23.52 -1.93 -4.51
C SER A 155 24.42 -2.29 -3.32
N ASP A 156 23.87 -2.95 -2.29
CA ASP A 156 24.62 -3.30 -1.09
C ASP A 156 25.12 -4.75 -1.17
N PRO A 157 26.45 -4.99 -1.14
CA PRO A 157 27.01 -6.35 -1.10
C PRO A 157 26.51 -7.19 0.07
N ALA A 158 26.26 -6.56 1.24
CA ALA A 158 25.75 -7.23 2.42
C ALA A 158 24.38 -7.90 2.19
N ALA A 159 23.58 -7.38 1.27
CA ALA A 159 22.30 -7.99 0.91
C ALA A 159 22.47 -9.39 0.30
N ARG A 160 23.55 -9.61 -0.48
CA ARG A 160 23.82 -10.94 -1.08
C ARG A 160 24.26 -11.96 -0.03
N GLU A 161 24.92 -11.50 1.02
CA GLU A 161 25.34 -12.33 2.14
C GLU A 161 24.15 -12.62 3.08
N LEU A 162 23.33 -11.59 3.35
CA LEU A 162 22.19 -11.69 4.24
C LEU A 162 21.08 -12.61 3.71
N PHE A 163 20.72 -12.52 2.44
CA PHE A 163 19.65 -13.33 1.84
C PHE A 163 20.21 -14.62 1.24
N ALA A 164 19.95 -15.78 1.87
CA ALA A 164 20.44 -17.08 1.41
C ALA A 164 20.04 -17.42 -0.04
N ASP A 165 18.84 -17.05 -0.45
CA ASP A 165 18.38 -17.10 -1.85
C ASP A 165 18.13 -15.68 -2.37
N TRP A 166 19.21 -14.93 -2.50
CA TRP A 166 19.19 -13.55 -3.00
C TRP A 166 18.49 -13.44 -4.36
N HIS A 167 18.71 -14.38 -5.27
CA HIS A 167 18.11 -14.33 -6.61
C HIS A 167 16.58 -14.40 -6.59
N THR A 168 16.01 -15.22 -5.72
CA THR A 168 14.55 -15.29 -5.55
C THR A 168 14.01 -13.99 -4.94
N VAL A 169 14.68 -13.45 -3.92
CA VAL A 169 14.29 -12.16 -3.31
C VAL A 169 14.38 -11.02 -4.32
N ALA A 170 15.45 -10.97 -5.13
CA ALA A 170 15.64 -9.97 -6.17
C ALA A 170 14.54 -10.04 -7.25
N ARG A 171 14.24 -11.24 -7.77
CA ARG A 171 13.17 -11.46 -8.74
C ARG A 171 11.81 -11.00 -8.20
N ASP A 172 11.49 -11.39 -6.97
CA ASP A 172 10.23 -11.03 -6.32
C ASP A 172 10.10 -9.52 -6.09
N THR A 173 11.20 -8.86 -5.71
CA THR A 173 11.28 -7.41 -5.56
C THR A 173 11.02 -6.70 -6.89
N VAL A 174 11.68 -7.11 -7.98
CA VAL A 174 11.47 -6.56 -9.32
C VAL A 174 10.03 -6.73 -9.78
N ALA A 175 9.45 -7.93 -9.59
CA ALA A 175 8.08 -8.22 -9.97
C ALA A 175 7.05 -7.38 -9.19
N THR A 176 7.34 -7.10 -7.90
CA THR A 176 6.50 -6.23 -7.05
C THR A 176 6.60 -4.77 -7.50
N LEU A 177 7.81 -4.24 -7.77
CA LEU A 177 7.99 -2.87 -8.28
C LEU A 177 7.31 -2.67 -9.64
N ARG A 178 7.33 -3.68 -10.51
CA ARG A 178 6.62 -3.64 -11.79
C ARG A 178 5.11 -3.58 -11.60
N LEU A 179 4.57 -4.36 -10.68
CA LEU A 179 3.15 -4.29 -10.33
C LEU A 179 2.79 -2.90 -9.82
N ALA A 180 3.61 -2.32 -8.93
CA ALA A 180 3.43 -0.97 -8.41
C ALA A 180 3.42 0.08 -9.54
N GLN A 181 4.36 0.00 -10.50
CA GLN A 181 4.39 0.89 -11.66
C GLN A 181 3.13 0.75 -12.54
N GLY A 182 2.58 -0.47 -12.64
CA GLY A 182 1.32 -0.71 -13.37
C GLY A 182 0.11 -0.05 -12.71
N HIS A 183 0.12 0.07 -11.38
CA HIS A 183 -0.94 0.74 -10.61
C HIS A 183 -0.87 2.26 -10.70
N ASP A 184 0.33 2.84 -10.61
CA ASP A 184 0.55 4.28 -10.75
C ASP A 184 1.73 4.56 -11.69
N ARG A 185 1.40 4.85 -12.94
CA ARG A 185 2.40 5.20 -13.97
C ARG A 185 2.99 6.59 -13.78
N ASN A 186 2.37 7.42 -12.97
CA ASN A 186 2.73 8.83 -12.80
C ASN A 186 3.50 9.11 -11.51
N ASP A 187 3.71 8.11 -10.64
CA ASP A 187 4.54 8.28 -9.44
C ASP A 187 5.99 8.64 -9.82
N PRO A 188 6.43 9.89 -9.60
CA PRO A 188 7.76 10.33 -9.99
C PRO A 188 8.86 9.69 -9.12
N ARG A 189 8.55 9.35 -7.86
CA ARG A 189 9.52 8.74 -6.93
C ARG A 189 9.76 7.28 -7.30
N LEU A 190 8.70 6.52 -7.63
CA LEU A 190 8.83 5.14 -8.10
C LEU A 190 9.59 5.09 -9.42
N ARG A 191 9.28 6.01 -10.36
CA ARG A 191 10.01 6.11 -11.63
C ARG A 191 11.49 6.38 -11.41
N ALA A 192 11.84 7.38 -10.58
CA ALA A 192 13.23 7.70 -10.28
C ALA A 192 13.99 6.52 -9.64
N LEU A 193 13.33 5.73 -8.77
CA LEU A 193 13.91 4.51 -8.20
C LEU A 193 14.19 3.47 -9.30
N ILE A 194 13.22 3.20 -10.17
CA ILE A 194 13.37 2.22 -11.26
C ILE A 194 14.47 2.65 -12.23
N ASP A 195 14.47 3.91 -12.67
CA ASP A 195 15.46 4.44 -13.60
C ASP A 195 16.88 4.38 -13.00
N GLY A 196 17.01 4.71 -11.70
CA GLY A 196 18.28 4.58 -10.98
C GLY A 196 18.75 3.12 -10.92
N LEU A 197 17.88 2.18 -10.57
CA LEU A 197 18.23 0.76 -10.50
C LEU A 197 18.57 0.17 -11.88
N LEU A 198 17.89 0.61 -12.93
CA LEU A 198 18.21 0.21 -14.32
C LEU A 198 19.60 0.68 -14.77
N ALA A 199 20.02 1.87 -14.30
CA ALA A 199 21.32 2.44 -14.62
C ALA A 199 22.47 1.83 -13.78
N GLU A 200 22.20 1.46 -12.52
CA GLU A 200 23.20 1.05 -11.55
C GLU A 200 23.39 -0.48 -11.46
N SER A 201 22.39 -1.30 -11.89
CA SER A 201 22.41 -2.75 -11.70
C SER A 201 22.03 -3.52 -12.97
N GLU A 202 23.01 -4.22 -13.57
CA GLU A 202 22.75 -5.12 -14.69
C GLU A 202 21.78 -6.26 -14.35
N GLU A 203 21.83 -6.76 -13.11
CA GLU A 203 20.92 -7.81 -12.67
C GLU A 203 19.49 -7.32 -12.53
N PHE A 204 19.31 -6.10 -12.00
CA PHE A 204 18.00 -5.47 -12.01
C PHE A 204 17.48 -5.32 -13.43
N ALA A 205 18.29 -4.81 -14.36
CA ALA A 205 17.91 -4.64 -15.77
C ALA A 205 17.53 -5.97 -16.45
N LYS A 206 18.29 -7.06 -16.19
CA LYS A 206 17.96 -8.41 -16.69
C LYS A 206 16.63 -8.92 -16.13
N LEU A 207 16.39 -8.78 -14.82
CA LEU A 207 15.14 -9.19 -14.20
C LEU A 207 13.97 -8.31 -14.68
N TRP A 208 14.21 -7.01 -14.81
CA TRP A 208 13.22 -6.06 -15.33
C TRP A 208 12.77 -6.38 -16.74
N SER A 209 13.65 -6.84 -17.62
CA SER A 209 13.32 -7.23 -19.00
C SER A 209 12.38 -8.43 -19.11
N ARG A 210 12.28 -9.28 -18.08
CA ARG A 210 11.42 -10.49 -18.06
C ARG A 210 9.92 -10.17 -17.97
N GLN A 211 9.55 -8.94 -17.59
CA GLN A 211 8.16 -8.51 -17.45
C GLN A 211 7.33 -9.29 -16.39
N ASP A 212 8.00 -9.95 -15.45
CA ASP A 212 7.33 -10.69 -14.37
C ASP A 212 6.60 -9.70 -13.43
N VAL A 213 5.41 -10.08 -12.96
CA VAL A 213 4.61 -9.33 -11.97
C VAL A 213 4.22 -10.24 -10.81
N SER A 214 4.33 -9.73 -9.59
CA SER A 214 3.94 -10.46 -8.39
C SER A 214 3.45 -9.50 -7.31
N ARG A 215 2.46 -9.95 -6.54
CA ARG A 215 2.05 -9.24 -5.33
C ARG A 215 2.96 -9.65 -4.17
N LEU A 216 3.09 -8.73 -3.20
CA LEU A 216 3.53 -9.12 -1.88
C LEU A 216 2.54 -10.14 -1.31
N GLY A 217 3.03 -11.27 -0.86
CA GLY A 217 2.19 -12.36 -0.36
C GLY A 217 2.92 -13.16 0.72
N SER A 218 2.38 -14.34 1.06
CA SER A 218 3.06 -15.27 1.96
C SER A 218 4.31 -15.84 1.28
N LYS A 219 5.47 -15.64 1.89
CA LYS A 219 6.77 -16.11 1.38
C LYS A 219 7.69 -16.51 2.51
N THR A 220 8.40 -17.62 2.30
CA THR A 220 9.48 -18.02 3.21
C THR A 220 10.80 -17.43 2.72
N LYS A 221 11.56 -16.81 3.64
CA LYS A 221 12.90 -16.28 3.38
C LYS A 221 13.89 -16.84 4.37
N THR A 222 15.04 -17.25 3.89
CA THR A 222 16.16 -17.67 4.72
C THR A 222 17.23 -16.59 4.70
N PHE A 223 17.72 -16.25 5.88
CA PHE A 223 18.76 -15.25 6.11
C PHE A 223 20.02 -15.94 6.64
N HIS A 224 21.17 -15.40 6.30
CA HIS A 224 22.45 -15.68 6.92
C HIS A 224 22.89 -14.45 7.71
N HIS A 225 22.41 -14.33 8.94
CA HIS A 225 22.69 -13.17 9.77
C HIS A 225 24.02 -13.33 10.50
N PRO A 226 24.91 -12.31 10.52
CA PRO A 226 26.26 -12.45 11.11
C PRO A 226 26.23 -12.80 12.61
N GLN A 227 25.23 -12.31 13.36
CA GLN A 227 25.11 -12.59 14.80
C GLN A 227 24.20 -13.79 15.11
N ALA A 228 23.09 -13.97 14.37
CA ALA A 228 22.11 -15.02 14.64
C ALA A 228 22.33 -16.30 13.81
N GLY A 229 23.25 -16.29 12.85
CA GLY A 229 23.48 -17.42 11.95
C GLY A 229 22.37 -17.60 10.91
N ARG A 230 22.10 -18.85 10.52
CA ARG A 230 21.06 -19.18 9.56
C ARG A 230 19.68 -19.12 10.23
N LEU A 231 18.76 -18.36 9.63
CA LEU A 231 17.43 -18.10 10.16
C LEU A 231 16.40 -18.12 9.03
N THR A 232 15.35 -18.93 9.19
CA THR A 232 14.26 -19.02 8.20
C THR A 232 12.97 -18.47 8.79
N LEU A 233 12.37 -17.49 8.10
CA LEU A 233 11.11 -16.84 8.48
C LEU A 233 10.06 -17.02 7.41
N THR A 234 8.83 -17.27 7.82
CA THR A 234 7.65 -17.23 6.95
C THR A 234 6.96 -15.88 7.12
N TYR A 235 6.92 -15.13 6.04
CA TYR A 235 6.29 -13.82 6.00
C TYR A 235 4.83 -13.92 5.58
N GLN A 236 3.98 -13.15 6.27
CA GLN A 236 2.64 -12.82 5.87
C GLN A 236 2.57 -11.32 5.56
N THR A 237 1.81 -10.95 4.53
CA THR A 237 1.65 -9.54 4.14
C THR A 237 0.19 -9.14 4.29
N PHE A 238 -0.04 -7.98 4.90
CA PHE A 238 -1.35 -7.39 5.13
C PHE A 238 -1.41 -6.00 4.52
N GLU A 239 -2.47 -5.70 3.79
CA GLU A 239 -2.75 -4.32 3.35
C GLU A 239 -3.22 -3.48 4.55
N VAL A 240 -2.69 -2.27 4.68
CA VAL A 240 -3.10 -1.35 5.74
C VAL A 240 -4.35 -0.63 5.29
N GLN A 241 -5.47 -0.82 6.01
CA GLN A 241 -6.70 -0.08 5.74
C GLN A 241 -6.46 1.44 5.91
N ASN A 242 -7.08 2.23 5.05
CA ASN A 242 -6.92 3.69 4.97
C ASN A 242 -5.52 4.19 4.55
N ALA A 243 -4.58 3.27 4.25
CA ALA A 243 -3.28 3.58 3.65
C ALA A 243 -2.95 2.51 2.58
N PRO A 244 -3.65 2.49 1.45
CA PRO A 244 -3.60 1.38 0.47
C PRO A 244 -2.25 1.25 -0.25
N SER A 245 -1.34 2.21 -0.07
CA SER A 245 0.05 2.13 -0.51
C SER A 245 0.97 1.43 0.50
N GLN A 246 0.49 1.17 1.72
CA GLN A 246 1.26 0.57 2.81
C GLN A 246 0.90 -0.90 3.01
N HIS A 247 1.93 -1.69 3.26
CA HIS A 247 1.80 -3.11 3.58
C HIS A 247 2.58 -3.40 4.86
N LEU A 248 1.90 -4.05 5.82
CA LEU A 248 2.55 -4.63 7.00
C LEU A 248 3.05 -6.03 6.63
N LEU A 249 4.35 -6.27 6.78
CA LEU A 249 4.96 -7.57 6.64
C LEU A 249 5.31 -8.10 8.03
N VAL A 250 4.85 -9.31 8.33
CA VAL A 250 5.14 -9.99 9.60
C VAL A 250 5.83 -11.32 9.30
N GLY A 251 7.06 -11.44 9.76
CA GLY A 251 7.91 -12.64 9.61
C GLY A 251 8.01 -13.42 10.91
N THR A 252 7.61 -14.69 10.88
CA THR A 252 7.64 -15.58 12.05
C THR A 252 8.50 -16.80 11.78
N ALA A 253 9.18 -17.28 12.81
CA ALA A 253 9.78 -18.61 12.80
C ALA A 253 8.78 -19.65 13.29
N GLU A 254 8.96 -20.91 12.86
CA GLU A 254 8.16 -22.02 13.38
C GLU A 254 8.35 -22.13 14.90
N PRO A 255 7.28 -22.22 15.71
CA PRO A 255 7.38 -22.28 17.15
C PRO A 255 8.28 -23.43 17.64
N ALA A 256 9.08 -23.16 18.67
CA ALA A 256 10.04 -24.09 19.27
C ALA A 256 11.15 -24.59 18.32
N SER A 257 11.26 -24.06 17.10
CA SER A 257 12.31 -24.41 16.13
C SER A 257 13.69 -23.83 16.52
N PRO A 258 14.77 -24.29 15.87
CA PRO A 258 16.06 -23.61 15.95
C PRO A 258 15.98 -22.14 15.51
N ASP A 259 15.20 -21.86 14.47
CA ASP A 259 15.01 -20.49 13.92
C ASP A 259 14.35 -19.56 14.94
N ALA A 260 13.37 -20.05 15.73
CA ALA A 260 12.76 -19.27 16.82
C ALA A 260 13.77 -18.90 17.91
N ARG A 261 14.72 -19.80 18.21
CA ARG A 261 15.80 -19.51 19.17
C ARG A 261 16.81 -18.51 18.63
N CYS A 262 17.14 -18.60 17.33
CA CYS A 262 18.00 -17.64 16.66
C CYS A 262 17.35 -16.25 16.65
N LEU A 263 16.05 -16.17 16.39
CA LEU A 263 15.31 -14.91 16.41
C LEU A 263 15.29 -14.28 17.82
N ALA A 264 15.07 -15.09 18.86
CA ALA A 264 15.10 -14.62 20.25
C ALA A 264 16.50 -14.15 20.69
N SER A 265 17.58 -14.79 20.20
CA SER A 265 18.94 -14.35 20.48
C SER A 265 19.27 -13.01 19.82
N LEU A 266 18.71 -12.75 18.64
CA LEU A 266 18.88 -11.47 17.92
C LEU A 266 18.27 -10.31 18.69
N ASP A 267 17.07 -10.49 19.28
CA ASP A 267 16.41 -9.51 20.14
C ASP A 267 17.29 -9.18 21.38
N ALA A 268 17.83 -10.18 22.03
CA ALA A 268 18.66 -10.00 23.23
C ALA A 268 19.95 -9.21 22.93
N HIS A 269 20.58 -9.42 21.77
CA HIS A 269 21.81 -8.70 21.37
C HIS A 269 21.47 -7.24 21.05
N HIS A 270 20.42 -6.98 20.31
CA HIS A 270 20.00 -5.61 19.94
C HIS A 270 19.63 -4.78 21.18
N ALA A 271 18.90 -5.37 22.13
CA ALA A 271 18.58 -4.73 23.40
C ALA A 271 19.80 -4.49 24.30
N ALA A 272 20.91 -5.21 24.13
CA ALA A 272 22.15 -4.98 24.83
C ALA A 272 22.97 -3.84 24.21
N ASP A 273 23.00 -3.76 22.88
CA ASP A 273 23.69 -2.71 22.15
C ASP A 273 23.02 -1.34 22.35
N ASP A 274 21.68 -1.28 22.37
CA ASP A 274 20.92 -0.05 22.61
C ASP A 274 21.14 0.52 24.03
N ARG A 275 21.40 -0.36 25.03
CA ARG A 275 21.77 0.02 26.41
C ARG A 275 23.23 0.44 26.55
N SER A 276 24.09 0.09 25.60
CA SER A 276 25.52 0.39 25.61
C SER A 276 25.88 1.63 24.79
N GLY A 277 24.91 2.24 24.11
CA GLY A 277 25.05 3.51 23.41
C GLY A 277 25.39 4.64 24.39
N PRO A 278 26.25 5.62 24.00
CA PRO A 278 26.83 6.59 24.94
C PRO A 278 25.79 7.52 25.51
N ASP A 279 25.32 7.22 26.73
CA ASP A 279 24.78 8.22 27.66
C ASP A 279 25.95 9.14 28.06
N GLY A 280 25.98 10.32 27.49
CA GLY A 280 26.99 11.29 27.84
C GLY A 280 27.06 12.50 26.92
N ARG A 281 26.06 13.37 26.95
CA ARG A 281 26.30 14.84 27.00
C ARG A 281 25.09 15.54 27.63
N ARG A 282 25.33 15.95 28.87
CA ARG A 282 24.56 17.01 29.57
C ARG A 282 24.66 18.35 28.81
#